data_964859efa43c34c3af65d72f4946f8aa
#
_entry.id   964859efa43c34c3af65d72f4946f8aa
#
_cell.length_a   1.000
_cell.length_b   1.000
_cell.length_c   1.000
_cell.angle_alpha   90.00
_cell.angle_beta   90.00
_cell.angle_gamma   90.00
#
_symmetry.space_group_name_H-M   'P 1'
#
loop_
_entity.id
_entity.type
_entity.pdbx_description
1 polymer ?
#
loop_
_entity_poly.entity_id
_entity_poly.type
_entity_poly.pdbx_seq_one_letter_code
_entity_poly.pdbx_strand_id
1 'polypeptide(L)'
;PLRIHVNGTRGKSSVTRLVAAGLREGGLRTFAKTTGTAPRVIDSEGKDRIIHRLRLPSIGEQVRLLRYFSVQKPDAVVIECMAVQPQYQWIAEHKMVKSHIGVITNVRPDHLDEMGPTEEDVAHSLCNTVPVNSVLITGEDQKPDILSKVAKQNGTRFIKSDESSVRKKELDGFNYMEHPSNIAVALDVCKQVG
;
A
#
# COMPACT_ATOMS: atom_id res chain seq x y z
N PRO A 1 -15.21 -6.33 -2.62
CA PRO A 1 -14.51 -5.18 -3.15
C PRO A 1 -13.15 -5.54 -3.71
N LEU A 2 -12.64 -4.72 -4.64
CA LEU A 2 -11.24 -4.69 -5.00
C LEU A 2 -10.41 -4.34 -3.76
N ARG A 3 -9.36 -5.08 -3.48
CA ARG A 3 -8.50 -4.88 -2.31
C ARG A 3 -7.08 -4.57 -2.76
N ILE A 4 -6.57 -3.43 -2.28
CA ILE A 4 -5.22 -2.96 -2.57
C ILE A 4 -4.50 -2.83 -1.24
N HIS A 5 -3.34 -3.48 -1.10
CA HIS A 5 -2.54 -3.46 0.11
C HIS A 5 -1.22 -2.75 -0.15
N VAL A 6 -0.96 -1.67 0.57
CA VAL A 6 0.21 -0.81 0.37
C VAL A 6 1.19 -1.00 1.51
N ASN A 7 2.38 -1.48 1.20
CA ASN A 7 3.51 -1.61 2.12
C ASN A 7 4.76 -0.90 1.56
N GLY A 8 5.87 -0.98 2.28
CA GLY A 8 7.14 -0.33 1.95
C GLY A 8 7.70 0.47 3.13
N THR A 9 8.85 1.06 2.98
CA THR A 9 9.49 1.82 4.08
C THR A 9 9.01 3.26 4.11
N ARG A 10 8.94 3.94 2.98
CA ARG A 10 8.52 5.35 2.87
C ARG A 10 7.40 5.50 1.84
N GLY A 11 6.59 6.55 1.96
CA GLY A 11 5.56 6.91 0.99
C GLY A 11 4.26 6.11 1.07
N LYS A 12 4.14 5.12 1.96
CA LYS A 12 2.92 4.29 2.10
C LYS A 12 1.62 5.10 2.19
N SER A 13 1.57 6.06 3.09
CA SER A 13 0.36 6.90 3.28
C SER A 13 0.06 7.77 2.07
N SER A 14 1.08 8.35 1.42
CA SER A 14 0.93 9.12 0.18
C SER A 14 0.36 8.25 -0.92
N VAL A 15 0.98 7.10 -1.21
CA VAL A 15 0.50 6.18 -2.25
C VAL A 15 -0.92 5.69 -1.94
N THR A 16 -1.22 5.34 -0.68
CA THR A 16 -2.57 4.94 -0.27
C THR A 16 -3.60 6.01 -0.60
N ARG A 17 -3.29 7.29 -0.32
CA ARG A 17 -4.16 8.44 -0.61
C ARG A 17 -4.31 8.67 -2.11
N LEU A 18 -3.21 8.68 -2.85
CA LEU A 18 -3.18 8.89 -4.30
C LEU A 18 -4.00 7.82 -5.03
N VAL A 19 -3.76 6.55 -4.72
CA VAL A 19 -4.53 5.44 -5.29
C VAL A 19 -6.02 5.58 -4.98
N ALA A 20 -6.36 5.84 -3.72
CA ALA A 20 -7.77 5.98 -3.35
C ALA A 20 -8.45 7.18 -4.01
N ALA A 21 -7.73 8.28 -4.21
CA ALA A 21 -8.24 9.45 -4.92
C ALA A 21 -8.46 9.14 -6.40
N GLY A 22 -7.47 8.51 -7.07
CA GLY A 22 -7.57 8.14 -8.47
C GLY A 22 -8.72 7.16 -8.74
N LEU A 23 -8.91 6.16 -7.87
CA LEU A 23 -10.03 5.22 -8.01
C LEU A 23 -11.39 5.89 -7.81
N ARG A 24 -11.51 6.86 -6.89
CA ARG A 24 -12.75 7.66 -6.73
C ARG A 24 -13.02 8.51 -7.96
N GLU A 25 -11.99 9.15 -8.51
CA GLU A 25 -12.12 9.94 -9.75
C GLU A 25 -12.54 9.05 -10.93
N GLY A 26 -12.09 7.80 -10.96
CA GLY A 26 -12.55 6.77 -11.90
C GLY A 26 -13.97 6.23 -11.60
N GLY A 27 -14.70 6.81 -10.66
CA GLY A 27 -16.09 6.47 -10.35
C GLY A 27 -16.28 5.31 -9.35
N LEU A 28 -15.22 4.73 -8.80
CA LEU A 28 -15.33 3.66 -7.81
C LEU A 28 -15.58 4.21 -6.41
N ARG A 29 -16.56 3.64 -5.73
CA ARG A 29 -16.83 3.92 -4.32
C ARG A 29 -15.69 3.35 -3.46
N THR A 30 -14.65 4.15 -3.24
CA THR A 30 -13.37 3.71 -2.65
C THR A 30 -13.18 4.25 -1.24
N PHE A 31 -12.89 3.35 -0.31
CA PHE A 31 -12.45 3.66 1.05
C PHE A 31 -10.95 3.41 1.19
N ALA A 32 -10.30 4.15 2.10
CA ALA A 32 -8.89 3.93 2.39
C ALA A 32 -8.59 4.00 3.89
N LYS A 33 -7.46 3.40 4.27
CA LYS A 33 -6.93 3.47 5.62
C LYS A 33 -5.44 3.74 5.57
N THR A 34 -4.99 4.80 6.25
CA THR A 34 -3.58 5.09 6.48
C THR A 34 -3.17 4.76 7.91
N THR A 35 -1.87 4.54 8.13
CA THR A 35 -1.35 4.16 9.46
C THR A 35 -0.56 5.27 10.12
N GLY A 36 0.45 5.81 9.57
CA GLY A 36 1.31 6.91 10.02
C GLY A 36 1.17 7.39 11.48
N THR A 37 1.74 8.50 11.80
CA THR A 37 1.66 9.13 13.13
C THR A 37 0.21 9.46 13.53
N ALA A 38 -0.62 9.82 12.55
CA ALA A 38 -2.06 10.07 12.73
C ALA A 38 -2.84 9.13 11.79
N PRO A 39 -3.20 7.92 12.24
CA PRO A 39 -3.92 6.97 11.41
C PRO A 39 -5.30 7.49 11.03
N ARG A 40 -5.70 7.24 9.79
CA ARG A 40 -6.94 7.79 9.26
C ARG A 40 -7.74 6.76 8.47
N VAL A 41 -9.04 6.92 8.52
CA VAL A 41 -9.99 6.35 7.56
C VAL A 41 -10.41 7.46 6.61
N ILE A 42 -10.36 7.17 5.32
CA ILE A 42 -10.82 8.05 4.26
C ILE A 42 -12.05 7.39 3.65
N ASP A 43 -13.18 8.08 3.68
CA ASP A 43 -14.45 7.53 3.17
C ASP A 43 -14.59 7.69 1.65
N SER A 44 -15.72 7.23 1.11
CA SER A 44 -15.98 7.26 -0.34
C SER A 44 -16.13 8.67 -0.92
N GLU A 45 -16.35 9.68 -0.08
CA GLU A 45 -16.38 11.09 -0.48
C GLU A 45 -15.01 11.77 -0.34
N GLY A 46 -13.98 11.01 0.12
CA GLY A 46 -12.65 11.55 0.38
C GLY A 46 -12.50 12.26 1.72
N LYS A 47 -13.53 12.19 2.58
CA LYS A 47 -13.47 12.79 3.92
C LYS A 47 -12.54 11.99 4.81
N ASP A 48 -11.64 12.70 5.45
CA ASP A 48 -10.54 12.18 6.24
C ASP A 48 -10.88 12.23 7.72
N ARG A 49 -10.95 11.07 8.38
CA ARG A 49 -11.29 10.93 9.80
C ARG A 49 -10.16 10.29 10.57
N ILE A 50 -9.73 10.92 11.68
CA ILE A 50 -8.71 10.36 12.56
C ILE A 50 -9.24 9.11 13.25
N ILE A 51 -8.40 8.08 13.29
CA ILE A 51 -8.62 6.90 14.13
C ILE A 51 -8.04 7.22 15.52
N HIS A 52 -8.93 7.53 16.47
CA HIS A 52 -8.51 7.74 17.85
C HIS A 52 -8.08 6.43 18.49
N ARG A 53 -6.81 6.32 18.84
CA ARG A 53 -6.23 5.18 19.55
C ARG A 53 -6.11 5.50 21.02
N LEU A 54 -6.76 4.68 21.85
CA LEU A 54 -6.59 4.71 23.32
C LEU A 54 -5.42 3.86 23.77
N ARG A 55 -4.86 3.03 22.87
CA ARG A 55 -3.77 2.09 23.12
C ARG A 55 -2.86 2.01 21.89
N LEU A 56 -1.76 1.26 22.02
CA LEU A 56 -0.86 0.97 20.89
C LEU A 56 -1.60 0.33 19.71
N PRO A 57 -1.08 0.49 18.48
CA PRO A 57 -1.62 -0.16 17.28
C PRO A 57 -1.78 -1.66 17.51
N SER A 58 -2.90 -2.23 17.09
CA SER A 58 -3.17 -3.65 17.28
C SER A 58 -3.85 -4.27 16.06
N ILE A 59 -3.65 -5.57 15.88
CA ILE A 59 -4.33 -6.36 14.85
C ILE A 59 -5.86 -6.24 14.97
N GLY A 60 -6.38 -6.05 16.18
CA GLY A 60 -7.81 -5.82 16.42
C GLY A 60 -8.34 -4.54 15.78
N GLU A 61 -7.52 -3.51 15.62
CA GLU A 61 -7.87 -2.31 14.86
C GLU A 61 -8.14 -2.66 13.39
N GLN A 62 -7.24 -3.44 12.80
CA GLN A 62 -7.37 -3.87 11.41
C GLN A 62 -8.65 -4.71 11.20
N VAL A 63 -8.96 -5.63 12.10
CA VAL A 63 -10.20 -6.44 12.04
C VAL A 63 -11.44 -5.56 12.11
N ARG A 64 -11.49 -4.59 13.03
CA ARG A 64 -12.62 -3.65 13.15
C ARG A 64 -12.82 -2.83 11.89
N LEU A 65 -11.73 -2.34 11.29
CA LEU A 65 -11.78 -1.56 10.06
C LEU A 65 -12.24 -2.39 8.87
N LEU A 66 -11.76 -3.61 8.72
CA LEU A 66 -12.23 -4.51 7.66
C LEU A 66 -13.73 -4.83 7.79
N ARG A 67 -14.22 -5.02 9.04
CA ARG A 67 -15.68 -5.16 9.30
C ARG A 67 -16.44 -3.90 8.93
N TYR A 68 -15.93 -2.72 9.33
CA TYR A 68 -16.54 -1.45 8.94
C TYR A 68 -16.64 -1.33 7.41
N PHE A 69 -15.56 -1.58 6.68
CA PHE A 69 -15.58 -1.55 5.22
C PHE A 69 -16.56 -2.57 4.62
N SER A 70 -16.65 -3.78 5.20
CA SER A 70 -17.58 -4.79 4.69
C SER A 70 -19.05 -4.35 4.80
N VAL A 71 -19.40 -3.64 5.87
CA VAL A 71 -20.76 -3.07 6.05
C VAL A 71 -21.02 -1.95 5.05
N GLN A 72 -20.00 -1.16 4.74
CA GLN A 72 -20.12 -0.07 3.77
C GLN A 72 -20.28 -0.56 2.31
N LYS A 73 -19.93 -1.82 2.01
CA LYS A 73 -20.00 -2.42 0.68
C LYS A 73 -19.32 -1.56 -0.40
N PRO A 74 -18.05 -1.18 -0.24
CA PRO A 74 -17.33 -0.39 -1.23
C PRO A 74 -17.03 -1.21 -2.50
N ASP A 75 -16.76 -0.52 -3.62
CA ASP A 75 -16.20 -1.15 -4.82
C ASP A 75 -14.72 -1.46 -4.63
N ALA A 76 -13.98 -0.57 -3.95
CA ALA A 76 -12.57 -0.73 -3.66
C ALA A 76 -12.19 -0.31 -2.24
N VAL A 77 -11.16 -0.96 -1.70
CA VAL A 77 -10.49 -0.55 -0.45
C VAL A 77 -8.98 -0.50 -0.64
N VAL A 78 -8.36 0.57 -0.18
CA VAL A 78 -6.90 0.76 -0.19
C VAL A 78 -6.40 0.78 1.24
N ILE A 79 -5.59 -0.18 1.61
CA ILE A 79 -5.18 -0.40 3.00
C ILE A 79 -3.67 -0.29 3.11
N GLU A 80 -3.19 0.65 3.92
CA GLU A 80 -1.80 0.73 4.30
C GLU A 80 -1.46 -0.32 5.34
N CYS A 81 -0.38 -1.08 5.11
CA CYS A 81 0.13 -2.07 6.06
C CYS A 81 0.61 -1.37 7.33
N MET A 82 0.11 -1.83 8.47
CA MET A 82 0.51 -1.32 9.79
C MET A 82 1.52 -2.21 10.49
N ALA A 83 1.77 -3.38 9.97
CA ALA A 83 2.66 -4.36 10.57
C ALA A 83 4.11 -4.04 10.23
N VAL A 84 4.99 -4.12 11.22
CA VAL A 84 6.44 -3.98 11.06
C VAL A 84 7.08 -5.37 11.03
N GLN A 85 6.77 -6.22 12.00
CA GLN A 85 7.34 -7.57 12.09
C GLN A 85 6.90 -8.45 10.92
N PRO A 86 7.82 -9.23 10.31
CA PRO A 86 7.55 -10.04 9.12
C PRO A 86 6.34 -10.97 9.25
N GLN A 87 6.21 -11.65 10.38
CA GLN A 87 5.08 -12.54 10.65
C GLN A 87 3.72 -11.82 10.63
N TYR A 88 3.65 -10.60 11.15
CA TYR A 88 2.40 -9.82 11.15
C TYR A 88 2.13 -9.21 9.77
N GLN A 89 3.16 -8.88 9.00
CA GLN A 89 3.00 -8.50 7.60
C GLN A 89 2.38 -9.65 6.79
N TRP A 90 2.88 -10.87 6.98
CA TRP A 90 2.33 -12.07 6.34
C TRP A 90 0.87 -12.31 6.73
N ILE A 91 0.54 -12.22 8.04
CA ILE A 91 -0.84 -12.38 8.53
C ILE A 91 -1.73 -11.29 7.92
N ALA A 92 -1.28 -10.03 7.90
CA ALA A 92 -2.04 -8.93 7.35
C ALA A 92 -2.42 -9.17 5.89
N GLU A 93 -1.48 -9.62 5.06
CA GLU A 93 -1.75 -9.93 3.65
C GLU A 93 -2.56 -11.24 3.52
N HIS A 94 -2.00 -12.37 3.95
CA HIS A 94 -2.50 -13.69 3.56
C HIS A 94 -3.72 -14.18 4.37
N LYS A 95 -3.96 -13.61 5.54
CA LYS A 95 -5.13 -13.97 6.38
C LYS A 95 -6.21 -12.90 6.43
N MET A 96 -5.85 -11.63 6.21
CA MET A 96 -6.79 -10.52 6.43
C MET A 96 -7.16 -9.80 5.14
N VAL A 97 -6.21 -9.17 4.45
CA VAL A 97 -6.49 -8.34 3.26
C VAL A 97 -6.70 -9.22 2.03
N LYS A 98 -5.79 -10.14 1.75
CA LYS A 98 -5.79 -10.99 0.55
C LYS A 98 -5.96 -10.14 -0.70
N SER A 99 -4.99 -9.28 -0.94
CA SER A 99 -5.09 -8.22 -1.94
C SER A 99 -5.13 -8.75 -3.38
N HIS A 100 -5.85 -8.04 -4.25
CA HIS A 100 -5.81 -8.25 -5.69
C HIS A 100 -4.66 -7.48 -6.33
N ILE A 101 -4.21 -6.40 -5.66
CA ILE A 101 -3.03 -5.63 -6.03
C ILE A 101 -2.24 -5.36 -4.76
N GLY A 102 -1.03 -5.89 -4.68
CA GLY A 102 -0.05 -5.54 -3.68
C GLY A 102 0.79 -4.37 -4.19
N VAL A 103 1.18 -3.49 -3.27
CA VAL A 103 2.11 -2.39 -3.55
C VAL A 103 3.24 -2.44 -2.55
N ILE A 104 4.48 -2.37 -3.01
CA ILE A 104 5.66 -2.09 -2.19
C ILE A 104 6.26 -0.78 -2.73
N THR A 105 6.13 0.30 -1.96
CA THR A 105 6.54 1.63 -2.41
C THR A 105 8.04 1.70 -2.67
N ASN A 106 8.84 1.33 -1.69
CA ASN A 106 10.30 1.23 -1.77
C ASN A 106 10.86 0.40 -0.62
N VAL A 107 12.15 0.08 -0.72
CA VAL A 107 12.95 -0.60 0.32
C VAL A 107 14.07 0.37 0.73
N ARG A 108 14.09 0.75 1.99
CA ARG A 108 15.16 1.59 2.59
C ARG A 108 15.40 1.08 4.02
N PRO A 109 16.53 1.37 4.64
CA PRO A 109 16.75 1.04 6.04
C PRO A 109 15.64 1.61 6.93
N ASP A 110 14.91 0.75 7.62
CA ASP A 110 13.81 1.11 8.51
C ASP A 110 13.52 -0.07 9.45
N HIS A 111 13.27 0.20 10.73
CA HIS A 111 12.99 -0.83 11.73
C HIS A 111 13.92 -2.05 11.67
N LEU A 112 15.25 -1.79 11.61
CA LEU A 112 16.26 -2.84 11.38
C LEU A 112 16.32 -3.89 12.50
N ASP A 113 15.91 -3.54 13.70
CA ASP A 113 15.77 -4.42 14.86
C ASP A 113 14.61 -5.44 14.71
N GLU A 114 13.64 -5.14 13.86
CA GLU A 114 12.48 -5.99 13.63
C GLU A 114 12.45 -6.65 12.24
N MET A 115 12.90 -5.93 11.21
CA MET A 115 12.90 -6.42 9.82
C MET A 115 14.21 -7.13 9.42
N GLY A 116 15.28 -6.92 10.20
CA GLY A 116 16.62 -7.44 9.94
C GLY A 116 17.64 -6.34 9.66
N PRO A 117 18.95 -6.62 9.89
CA PRO A 117 20.00 -5.62 9.96
C PRO A 117 20.40 -5.00 8.61
N THR A 118 20.01 -5.61 7.49
CA THR A 118 20.37 -5.16 6.15
C THR A 118 19.19 -4.74 5.31
N GLU A 119 19.43 -3.96 4.25
CA GLU A 119 18.36 -3.63 3.28
C GLU A 119 17.79 -4.87 2.59
N GLU A 120 18.58 -5.93 2.41
CA GLU A 120 18.10 -7.21 1.87
C GLU A 120 17.12 -7.88 2.81
N ASP A 121 17.39 -7.86 4.11
CA ASP A 121 16.47 -8.36 5.12
C ASP A 121 15.18 -7.56 5.14
N VAL A 122 15.27 -6.22 5.04
CA VAL A 122 14.10 -5.36 4.91
C VAL A 122 13.29 -5.71 3.66
N ALA A 123 13.95 -5.92 2.50
CA ALA A 123 13.28 -6.34 1.28
C ALA A 123 12.55 -7.68 1.48
N HIS A 124 13.22 -8.67 2.07
CA HIS A 124 12.61 -9.96 2.38
C HIS A 124 11.45 -9.83 3.37
N SER A 125 11.58 -8.99 4.38
CA SER A 125 10.50 -8.70 5.33
C SER A 125 9.28 -8.13 4.61
N LEU A 126 9.45 -7.11 3.77
CA LEU A 126 8.36 -6.49 3.00
C LEU A 126 7.71 -7.47 2.02
N CYS A 127 8.47 -8.44 1.49
CA CYS A 127 7.95 -9.49 0.62
C CYS A 127 6.87 -10.36 1.27
N ASN A 128 6.72 -10.35 2.60
CA ASN A 128 5.59 -11.00 3.27
C ASN A 128 4.22 -10.41 2.89
N THR A 129 4.18 -9.24 2.27
CA THR A 129 2.95 -8.64 1.73
C THR A 129 2.78 -8.82 0.22
N VAL A 130 3.62 -9.60 -0.43
CA VAL A 130 3.42 -9.96 -1.85
C VAL A 130 2.24 -10.91 -1.96
N PRO A 131 1.15 -10.54 -2.67
CA PRO A 131 -0.03 -11.39 -2.78
C PRO A 131 0.25 -12.65 -3.61
N VAL A 132 -0.70 -13.57 -3.64
CA VAL A 132 -0.62 -14.81 -4.41
C VAL A 132 -1.55 -14.74 -5.62
N ASN A 133 -1.08 -15.18 -6.80
CA ASN A 133 -1.83 -15.20 -8.06
C ASN A 133 -2.50 -13.84 -8.38
N SER A 134 -1.77 -12.77 -8.21
CA SER A 134 -2.29 -11.39 -8.26
C SER A 134 -1.34 -10.45 -9.02
N VAL A 135 -1.28 -9.19 -8.62
CA VAL A 135 -0.35 -8.19 -9.17
C VAL A 135 0.44 -7.56 -8.04
N LEU A 136 1.76 -7.42 -8.21
CA LEU A 136 2.62 -6.59 -7.37
C LEU A 136 3.12 -5.40 -8.18
N ILE A 137 2.90 -4.20 -7.66
CA ILE A 137 3.40 -2.94 -8.24
C ILE A 137 4.41 -2.33 -7.27
N THR A 138 5.52 -1.83 -7.79
CA THR A 138 6.56 -1.25 -6.94
C THR A 138 7.24 -0.05 -7.59
N GLY A 139 7.61 0.93 -6.76
CA GLY A 139 8.53 2.01 -7.10
C GLY A 139 9.99 1.71 -6.69
N GLU A 140 10.26 0.47 -6.26
CA GLU A 140 11.59 0.10 -5.78
C GLU A 140 12.61 0.04 -6.90
N ASP A 141 13.75 0.69 -6.70
CA ASP A 141 14.81 0.85 -7.69
C ASP A 141 16.12 0.12 -7.34
N GLN A 142 16.38 -0.14 -6.05
CA GLN A 142 17.65 -0.73 -5.58
C GLN A 142 17.58 -2.25 -5.42
N LYS A 143 16.45 -2.78 -4.98
CA LYS A 143 16.25 -4.22 -4.70
C LYS A 143 15.06 -4.83 -5.47
N PRO A 144 14.77 -4.42 -6.72
CA PRO A 144 13.61 -4.92 -7.46
C PRO A 144 13.69 -6.41 -7.73
N ASP A 145 14.88 -6.99 -7.82
CA ASP A 145 15.10 -8.42 -8.12
C ASP A 145 14.58 -9.31 -7.00
N ILE A 146 14.74 -8.91 -5.74
CA ILE A 146 14.23 -9.67 -4.58
C ILE A 146 12.70 -9.70 -4.66
N LEU A 147 12.05 -8.55 -4.88
CA LEU A 147 10.60 -8.44 -5.00
C LEU A 147 10.07 -9.25 -6.19
N SER A 148 10.73 -9.13 -7.34
CA SER A 148 10.38 -9.85 -8.57
C SER A 148 10.46 -11.36 -8.39
N LYS A 149 11.53 -11.84 -7.74
CA LYS A 149 11.72 -13.27 -7.45
C LYS A 149 10.58 -13.83 -6.58
N VAL A 150 10.21 -13.13 -5.52
CA VAL A 150 9.12 -13.55 -4.63
C VAL A 150 7.77 -13.46 -5.35
N ALA A 151 7.52 -12.40 -6.13
CA ALA A 151 6.31 -12.29 -6.93
C ALA A 151 6.17 -13.49 -7.88
N LYS A 152 7.25 -13.87 -8.58
CA LYS A 152 7.26 -15.06 -9.45
C LYS A 152 6.96 -16.36 -8.67
N GLN A 153 7.53 -16.53 -7.49
CA GLN A 153 7.26 -17.70 -6.63
C GLN A 153 5.78 -17.77 -6.21
N ASN A 154 5.15 -16.63 -6.01
CA ASN A 154 3.74 -16.52 -5.64
C ASN A 154 2.78 -16.56 -6.86
N GLY A 155 3.27 -16.77 -8.08
CA GLY A 155 2.45 -16.69 -9.30
C GLY A 155 1.90 -15.29 -9.56
N THR A 156 2.54 -14.27 -9.04
CA THR A 156 2.09 -12.87 -9.07
C THR A 156 2.83 -12.09 -10.16
N ARG A 157 2.07 -11.34 -10.96
CA ARG A 157 2.64 -10.47 -12.00
C ARG A 157 3.35 -9.29 -11.34
N PHE A 158 4.60 -9.09 -11.69
CA PHE A 158 5.45 -8.01 -11.19
C PHE A 158 5.44 -6.83 -12.16
N ILE A 159 5.21 -5.62 -11.64
CA ILE A 159 5.27 -4.36 -12.38
C ILE A 159 6.16 -3.39 -11.59
N LYS A 160 7.25 -2.96 -12.23
CA LYS A 160 8.09 -1.87 -11.72
C LYS A 160 7.61 -0.57 -12.36
N SER A 161 7.19 0.39 -11.54
CA SER A 161 6.78 1.71 -11.99
C SER A 161 7.99 2.54 -12.41
N ASP A 162 7.81 3.31 -13.47
CA ASP A 162 8.83 4.23 -13.99
C ASP A 162 8.48 5.67 -13.62
N GLU A 163 9.23 6.24 -12.70
CA GLU A 163 9.04 7.64 -12.27
C GLU A 163 9.31 8.65 -13.37
N SER A 164 10.15 8.31 -14.36
CA SER A 164 10.43 9.19 -15.52
C SER A 164 9.21 9.39 -16.41
N SER A 165 8.23 8.51 -16.32
CA SER A 165 6.94 8.61 -17.03
C SER A 165 6.00 9.67 -16.46
N VAL A 166 6.26 10.17 -15.25
CA VAL A 166 5.43 11.18 -14.58
C VAL A 166 5.66 12.55 -15.18
N ARG A 167 4.60 13.13 -15.73
CA ARG A 167 4.68 14.45 -16.37
C ARG A 167 4.65 15.56 -15.32
N LYS A 168 5.29 16.68 -15.60
CA LYS A 168 5.32 17.85 -14.70
C LYS A 168 3.92 18.26 -14.23
N LYS A 169 2.92 18.23 -15.11
CA LYS A 169 1.53 18.56 -14.77
C LYS A 169 0.90 17.64 -13.73
N GLU A 170 1.41 16.43 -13.56
CA GLU A 170 0.95 15.47 -12.55
C GLU A 170 1.57 15.75 -11.18
N LEU A 171 2.61 16.56 -11.14
CA LEU A 171 3.22 17.11 -9.92
C LEU A 171 2.63 18.46 -9.53
N ASP A 172 2.05 19.17 -10.49
CA ASP A 172 1.42 20.48 -10.24
C ASP A 172 0.12 20.27 -9.45
N GLY A 173 -0.14 21.14 -8.49
CA GLY A 173 -1.36 21.13 -7.68
C GLY A 173 -1.22 20.49 -6.29
N PHE A 174 -0.08 19.88 -5.97
CA PHE A 174 0.20 19.49 -4.59
C PHE A 174 0.69 20.68 -3.77
N ASN A 175 0.14 20.86 -2.56
CA ASN A 175 0.56 21.91 -1.61
C ASN A 175 1.85 21.54 -0.87
N TYR A 176 2.41 20.39 -1.16
CA TYR A 176 3.60 19.80 -0.55
C TYR A 176 4.43 19.08 -1.62
N MET A 177 5.68 18.77 -1.28
CA MET A 177 6.55 18.01 -2.18
C MET A 177 6.09 16.55 -2.23
N GLU A 178 5.52 16.13 -3.36
CA GLU A 178 5.22 14.71 -3.61
C GLU A 178 6.33 14.10 -4.49
N HIS A 179 6.69 12.86 -4.20
CA HIS A 179 7.72 12.16 -4.94
C HIS A 179 7.18 11.57 -6.24
N PRO A 180 7.86 11.76 -7.40
CA PRO A 180 7.42 11.21 -8.68
C PRO A 180 7.18 9.69 -8.62
N SER A 181 8.02 8.95 -7.90
CA SER A 181 7.86 7.50 -7.74
C SER A 181 6.53 7.10 -7.09
N ASN A 182 6.03 7.88 -6.09
CA ASN A 182 4.73 7.63 -5.48
C ASN A 182 3.58 7.84 -6.49
N ILE A 183 3.71 8.86 -7.33
CA ILE A 183 2.72 9.16 -8.37
C ILE A 183 2.74 8.07 -9.44
N ALA A 184 3.93 7.65 -9.91
CA ALA A 184 4.08 6.57 -10.89
C ALA A 184 3.39 5.28 -10.40
N VAL A 185 3.67 4.88 -9.15
CA VAL A 185 3.04 3.71 -8.52
C VAL A 185 1.52 3.86 -8.48
N ALA A 186 1.01 5.01 -8.05
CA ALA A 186 -0.43 5.25 -7.96
C ALA A 186 -1.11 5.20 -9.33
N LEU A 187 -0.50 5.80 -10.35
CA LEU A 187 -0.99 5.77 -11.74
C LEU A 187 -1.03 4.33 -12.27
N ASP A 188 0.02 3.54 -12.02
CA ASP A 188 0.06 2.16 -12.48
C ASP A 188 -0.96 1.28 -11.77
N VAL A 189 -1.23 1.51 -10.48
CA VAL A 189 -2.35 0.85 -9.77
C VAL A 189 -3.68 1.21 -10.43
N CYS A 190 -3.94 2.49 -10.70
CA CYS A 190 -5.19 2.92 -11.35
C CYS A 190 -5.34 2.31 -12.76
N LYS A 191 -4.28 2.26 -13.56
CA LYS A 191 -4.27 1.60 -14.89
C LYS A 191 -4.58 0.09 -14.83
N GLN A 192 -4.26 -0.59 -13.72
CA GLN A 192 -4.60 -2.02 -13.56
C GLN A 192 -6.09 -2.23 -13.24
N VAL A 193 -6.77 -1.20 -12.83
CA VAL A 193 -8.20 -1.27 -12.45
C VAL A 193 -9.11 -0.88 -13.62
N GLY A 194 -8.66 -0.03 -14.52
CA GLY A 194 -9.36 0.44 -15.71
C GLY A 194 -9.61 1.93 -15.69
#